data_aaedd314d0b6c0e633893ec57ab895b8
#
_entry.id   aaedd314d0b6c0e633893ec57ab895b8
#
_cell.length_a   1.000
_cell.length_b   1.000
_cell.length_c   1.000
_cell.angle_alpha   90.00
_cell.angle_beta   90.00
_cell.angle_gamma   90.00
#
_symmetry.space_group_name_H-M   'P 1'
#
loop_
_entity.id
_entity.type
_entity.pdbx_description
1 polymer ?
#
loop_
_entity_poly.entity_id
_entity_poly.type
_entity_poly.pdbx_seq_one_letter_code
_entity_poly.pdbx_strand_id
1 'polypeptide(L)'
;MKEEIFSATDEAVMRACGSTDPVVVANHNNILVGRPLAGSIIGMALRYSTIGIVAVNDKLDKVWSDFALWHELAHVILGHVDDPAFVNHQDRGIFTQPVDSRTIPRHEREANLISAEYSVDSNSVLSLIGYDNRTMRDYRSLKKHQEQLTQAYDALRFSTNMNPPSNSVKYRMAEYRRALMELEEKRQDLESDMTAMNCVMSISEIANELGTTDTILKYKLEAMRIRGYDIDIQELERYDQVFRDAQ
;
A
#
# COMPACT_ATOMS: atom_id res chain seq x y z
N MET A 1 7.79 1.83 -14.69
CA MET A 1 8.72 1.27 -13.66
C MET A 1 8.01 0.76 -12.40
N LYS A 2 6.98 1.45 -11.85
CA LYS A 2 6.27 0.93 -10.65
C LYS A 2 5.26 -0.19 -10.94
N GLU A 3 4.60 -0.19 -12.09
CA GLU A 3 3.65 -1.24 -12.51
C GLU A 3 4.37 -2.53 -12.99
N GLU A 4 5.59 -2.41 -13.48
CA GLU A 4 6.39 -3.55 -13.99
C GLU A 4 6.77 -4.56 -12.90
N ILE A 5 6.79 -4.14 -11.61
CA ILE A 5 7.14 -5.02 -10.49
C ILE A 5 6.18 -6.21 -10.40
N PHE A 6 4.88 -5.99 -10.66
CA PHE A 6 3.87 -7.04 -10.54
C PHE A 6 3.67 -7.85 -11.82
N SER A 7 4.13 -7.38 -12.98
CA SER A 7 3.85 -8.02 -14.27
C SER A 7 4.26 -9.50 -14.33
N ALA A 8 5.50 -9.79 -13.96
CA ALA A 8 6.01 -11.18 -14.00
C ALA A 8 5.26 -12.09 -13.01
N THR A 9 4.89 -11.55 -11.85
CA THR A 9 4.13 -12.31 -10.83
C THR A 9 2.67 -12.49 -11.23
N ASP A 10 2.05 -11.47 -11.84
CA ASP A 10 0.70 -11.58 -12.40
C ASP A 10 0.65 -12.65 -13.50
N GLU A 11 1.66 -12.71 -14.39
CA GLU A 11 1.77 -13.78 -15.37
C GLU A 11 1.93 -15.16 -14.73
N ALA A 12 2.70 -15.27 -13.65
CA ALA A 12 2.85 -16.51 -12.92
C ALA A 12 1.54 -16.97 -12.27
N VAL A 13 0.75 -16.03 -11.70
CA VAL A 13 -0.59 -16.29 -11.17
C VAL A 13 -1.56 -16.66 -12.29
N MET A 14 -1.49 -16.01 -13.44
CA MET A 14 -2.32 -16.37 -14.61
C MET A 14 -2.02 -17.80 -15.09
N ARG A 15 -0.74 -18.22 -15.14
CA ARG A 15 -0.37 -19.62 -15.44
C ARG A 15 -0.96 -20.62 -14.45
N ALA A 16 -1.18 -20.20 -13.20
CA ALA A 16 -1.84 -20.97 -12.16
C ALA A 16 -3.38 -20.82 -12.17
N CYS A 17 -3.97 -20.47 -13.32
CA CYS A 17 -5.41 -20.25 -13.50
C CYS A 17 -6.01 -19.20 -12.54
N GLY A 18 -5.24 -18.20 -12.20
CA GLY A 18 -5.65 -17.10 -11.30
C GLY A 18 -5.59 -17.47 -9.80
N SER A 19 -5.04 -18.62 -9.45
CA SER A 19 -4.84 -18.98 -8.04
C SER A 19 -3.81 -18.07 -7.40
N THR A 20 -4.09 -17.59 -6.19
CA THR A 20 -3.16 -16.86 -5.32
C THR A 20 -2.57 -17.75 -4.23
N ASP A 21 -2.85 -19.06 -4.24
CA ASP A 21 -2.17 -20.01 -3.38
C ASP A 21 -0.71 -20.16 -3.83
N PRO A 22 0.27 -19.82 -2.99
CA PRO A 22 1.68 -19.81 -3.37
C PRO A 22 2.20 -21.19 -3.80
N VAL A 23 1.67 -22.28 -3.25
CA VAL A 23 2.05 -23.64 -3.63
C VAL A 23 1.53 -23.98 -5.02
N VAL A 24 0.30 -23.60 -5.32
CA VAL A 24 -0.30 -23.79 -6.65
C VAL A 24 0.47 -22.97 -7.69
N VAL A 25 0.78 -21.70 -7.40
CA VAL A 25 1.57 -20.85 -8.28
C VAL A 25 2.96 -21.41 -8.52
N ALA A 26 3.63 -21.87 -7.47
CA ALA A 26 4.95 -22.50 -7.59
C ALA A 26 4.91 -23.70 -8.55
N ASN A 27 3.97 -24.61 -8.34
CA ASN A 27 3.84 -25.83 -9.16
C ASN A 27 3.61 -25.54 -10.64
N HIS A 28 2.82 -24.51 -10.98
CA HIS A 28 2.56 -24.13 -12.37
C HIS A 28 3.72 -23.35 -13.02
N ASN A 29 4.72 -22.94 -12.25
CA ASN A 29 5.87 -22.16 -12.71
C ASN A 29 7.20 -22.90 -12.60
N ASN A 30 7.19 -24.23 -12.52
CA ASN A 30 8.37 -25.09 -12.37
C ASN A 30 9.21 -24.72 -11.13
N ILE A 31 8.54 -24.37 -10.03
CA ILE A 31 9.18 -24.05 -8.76
C ILE A 31 8.79 -25.14 -7.76
N LEU A 32 9.78 -25.81 -7.20
CA LEU A 32 9.58 -26.81 -6.17
C LEU A 32 9.48 -26.14 -4.81
N VAL A 33 8.41 -26.48 -4.07
CA VAL A 33 8.26 -26.07 -2.69
C VAL A 33 8.82 -27.14 -1.77
N GLY A 34 9.96 -26.84 -1.16
CA GLY A 34 10.61 -27.73 -0.19
C GLY A 34 10.06 -27.54 1.22
N ARG A 35 10.20 -28.58 2.05
CA ARG A 35 9.91 -28.56 3.50
C ARG A 35 10.99 -29.32 4.26
N PRO A 36 11.15 -29.03 5.56
CA PRO A 36 11.17 -27.75 6.26
C PRO A 36 12.61 -27.26 6.38
N LEU A 37 12.78 -25.98 6.58
CA LEU A 37 14.08 -25.45 7.00
C LEU A 37 14.23 -25.62 8.50
N ALA A 38 15.34 -26.22 8.93
CA ALA A 38 15.65 -26.37 10.34
C ALA A 38 16.36 -25.12 10.90
N GLY A 39 16.20 -24.86 12.18
CA GLY A 39 16.92 -23.80 12.88
C GLY A 39 16.29 -22.43 12.75
N SER A 40 17.11 -21.40 12.58
CA SER A 40 16.71 -19.99 12.51
C SER A 40 16.39 -19.49 11.10
N ILE A 41 16.55 -20.33 10.10
CA ILE A 41 16.26 -19.97 8.70
C ILE A 41 14.74 -19.84 8.55
N ILE A 42 14.30 -18.70 8.06
CA ILE A 42 12.87 -18.40 7.84
C ILE A 42 12.43 -18.84 6.46
N GLY A 43 13.22 -18.48 5.44
CA GLY A 43 12.95 -18.83 4.07
C GLY A 43 14.24 -18.93 3.26
N MET A 44 14.15 -19.55 2.12
CA MET A 44 15.23 -19.58 1.14
C MET A 44 14.67 -19.72 -0.27
N ALA A 45 15.35 -19.08 -1.21
CA ALA A 45 15.12 -19.25 -2.64
C ALA A 45 16.41 -19.68 -3.33
N LEU A 46 16.29 -20.63 -4.24
CA LEU A 46 17.39 -21.15 -5.05
C LEU A 46 16.91 -21.34 -6.48
N ARG A 47 17.74 -21.01 -7.44
CA ARG A 47 17.52 -21.38 -8.84
C ARG A 47 18.65 -22.29 -9.32
N TYR A 48 18.27 -23.39 -9.90
CA TYR A 48 19.21 -24.30 -10.57
C TYR A 48 18.72 -24.57 -11.99
N SER A 49 19.41 -23.99 -12.96
CA SER A 49 18.99 -23.99 -14.36
C SER A 49 17.55 -23.46 -14.54
N THR A 50 16.62 -24.25 -15.03
CA THR A 50 15.23 -23.89 -15.26
C THR A 50 14.30 -24.16 -14.08
N ILE A 51 14.81 -24.74 -13.00
CA ILE A 51 14.02 -25.14 -11.83
C ILE A 51 14.29 -24.15 -10.69
N GLY A 52 13.21 -23.54 -10.20
CA GLY A 52 13.23 -22.81 -8.94
C GLY A 52 12.99 -23.75 -7.75
N ILE A 53 13.61 -23.47 -6.63
CA ILE A 53 13.35 -24.16 -5.37
C ILE A 53 13.14 -23.10 -4.30
N VAL A 54 12.04 -23.18 -3.59
CA VAL A 54 11.76 -22.34 -2.43
C VAL A 54 11.45 -23.20 -1.23
N ALA A 55 11.83 -22.75 -0.04
CA ALA A 55 11.49 -23.43 1.19
C ALA A 55 11.29 -22.41 2.30
N VAL A 56 10.35 -22.70 3.19
CA VAL A 56 10.08 -21.90 4.38
C VAL A 56 10.09 -22.77 5.64
N ASN A 57 10.30 -22.11 6.77
CA ASN A 57 10.32 -22.79 8.06
C ASN A 57 8.90 -23.21 8.46
N ASP A 58 8.73 -24.47 8.83
CA ASP A 58 7.43 -25.03 9.24
C ASP A 58 6.95 -24.60 10.63
N LYS A 59 7.81 -23.93 11.39
CA LYS A 59 7.48 -23.36 12.70
C LYS A 59 6.85 -21.96 12.64
N LEU A 60 6.75 -21.38 11.43
CA LEU A 60 6.07 -20.12 11.23
C LEU A 60 4.56 -20.33 11.42
N ASP A 61 3.89 -19.36 12.04
CA ASP A 61 2.44 -19.30 11.97
C ASP A 61 1.98 -19.10 10.50
N LYS A 62 0.69 -19.32 10.26
CA LYS A 62 0.17 -19.35 8.88
C LYS A 62 0.44 -18.04 8.14
N VAL A 63 0.28 -16.88 8.80
CA VAL A 63 0.44 -15.55 8.20
C VAL A 63 1.88 -15.34 7.74
N TRP A 64 2.83 -15.62 8.63
CA TRP A 64 4.26 -15.51 8.30
C TRP A 64 4.71 -16.58 7.30
N SER A 65 4.11 -17.77 7.34
CA SER A 65 4.42 -18.83 6.38
C SER A 65 3.98 -18.43 4.97
N ASP A 66 2.77 -17.94 4.81
CA ASP A 66 2.24 -17.51 3.50
C ASP A 66 3.02 -16.29 2.97
N PHE A 67 3.31 -15.33 3.83
CA PHE A 67 4.12 -14.16 3.47
C PHE A 67 5.54 -14.57 3.06
N ALA A 68 6.22 -15.38 3.86
CA ALA A 68 7.58 -15.83 3.57
C ALA A 68 7.63 -16.67 2.28
N LEU A 69 6.64 -17.53 2.04
CA LEU A 69 6.60 -18.33 0.84
C LEU A 69 6.43 -17.49 -0.43
N TRP A 70 5.55 -16.48 -0.39
CA TRP A 70 5.41 -15.51 -1.48
C TRP A 70 6.68 -14.68 -1.69
N HIS A 71 7.38 -14.34 -0.61
CA HIS A 71 8.65 -13.62 -0.67
C HIS A 71 9.72 -14.41 -1.41
N GLU A 72 9.90 -15.67 -1.06
CA GLU A 72 10.86 -16.54 -1.74
C GLU A 72 10.46 -16.85 -3.19
N LEU A 73 9.16 -17.00 -3.46
CA LEU A 73 8.65 -17.13 -4.82
C LEU A 73 8.95 -15.88 -5.66
N ALA A 74 8.78 -14.70 -5.09
CA ALA A 74 9.08 -13.44 -5.77
C ALA A 74 10.55 -13.36 -6.21
N HIS A 75 11.49 -13.79 -5.37
CA HIS A 75 12.89 -13.86 -5.74
C HIS A 75 13.13 -14.73 -6.96
N VAL A 76 12.48 -15.89 -7.02
CA VAL A 76 12.61 -16.80 -8.17
C VAL A 76 11.94 -16.24 -9.42
N ILE A 77 10.70 -15.73 -9.30
CA ILE A 77 9.91 -15.22 -10.43
C ILE A 77 10.55 -13.98 -11.05
N LEU A 78 11.05 -13.07 -10.22
CA LEU A 78 11.70 -11.83 -10.67
C LEU A 78 13.15 -12.03 -11.10
N GLY A 79 13.71 -13.23 -10.93
CA GLY A 79 15.09 -13.52 -11.27
C GLY A 79 16.12 -12.83 -10.36
N HIS A 80 15.76 -12.55 -9.10
CA HIS A 80 16.68 -12.00 -8.10
C HIS A 80 17.75 -13.03 -7.68
N VAL A 81 17.51 -14.29 -7.97
CA VAL A 81 18.41 -15.40 -7.65
C VAL A 81 19.15 -15.82 -8.92
N ASP A 82 20.44 -15.49 -9.01
CA ASP A 82 21.29 -15.92 -10.10
C ASP A 82 21.63 -17.42 -9.95
N ASP A 83 21.77 -18.14 -11.07
CA ASP A 83 22.13 -19.54 -11.07
C ASP A 83 23.67 -19.70 -10.87
N PRO A 84 24.17 -20.39 -9.84
CA PRO A 84 23.51 -21.13 -8.76
C PRO A 84 23.33 -20.30 -7.46
N ALA A 85 22.96 -19.05 -7.53
CA ALA A 85 22.86 -18.18 -6.36
C ALA A 85 21.82 -18.70 -5.36
N PHE A 86 22.09 -18.39 -4.12
CA PHE A 86 21.32 -18.82 -2.98
C PHE A 86 20.99 -17.61 -2.10
N VAL A 87 19.71 -17.39 -1.85
CA VAL A 87 19.22 -16.40 -0.90
C VAL A 87 18.70 -17.10 0.33
N ASN A 88 19.20 -16.71 1.49
CA ASN A 88 18.87 -17.32 2.77
C ASN A 88 18.55 -16.24 3.80
N HIS A 89 17.33 -16.23 4.31
CA HIS A 89 16.87 -15.32 5.33
C HIS A 89 16.91 -15.99 6.71
N GLN A 90 17.83 -15.54 7.56
CA GLN A 90 18.06 -16.14 8.88
C GLN A 90 17.24 -15.49 10.00
N ASP A 91 16.73 -14.27 9.77
CA ASP A 91 15.90 -13.57 10.76
C ASP A 91 14.72 -12.83 10.11
N ARG A 92 13.76 -12.44 10.94
CA ARG A 92 12.59 -11.67 10.50
C ARG A 92 12.92 -10.21 10.18
N GLY A 93 14.17 -9.77 10.38
CA GLY A 93 14.56 -8.37 10.24
C GLY A 93 14.25 -7.80 8.86
N ILE A 94 14.46 -8.57 7.78
CA ILE A 94 14.17 -8.14 6.41
C ILE A 94 12.67 -7.96 6.20
N PHE A 95 11.84 -8.84 6.79
CA PHE A 95 10.38 -8.80 6.65
C PHE A 95 9.70 -7.77 7.54
N THR A 96 10.40 -7.29 8.58
CA THR A 96 9.85 -6.35 9.57
C THR A 96 10.35 -4.92 9.40
N GLN A 97 11.23 -4.65 8.43
CA GLN A 97 11.70 -3.30 8.17
C GLN A 97 10.61 -2.44 7.53
N PRO A 98 10.54 -1.14 7.87
CA PRO A 98 9.57 -0.23 7.27
C PRO A 98 9.70 -0.16 5.74
N VAL A 99 8.57 0.00 5.05
CA VAL A 99 8.48 0.05 3.57
C VAL A 99 9.39 1.11 2.95
N ASP A 100 9.55 2.23 3.62
CA ASP A 100 10.37 3.38 3.21
C ASP A 100 11.83 3.29 3.66
N SER A 101 12.23 2.21 4.33
CA SER A 101 13.60 2.01 4.79
C SER A 101 14.58 2.02 3.61
N ARG A 102 15.53 2.95 3.65
CA ARG A 102 16.60 3.04 2.65
C ARG A 102 17.68 1.96 2.82
N THR A 103 17.62 1.21 3.91
CA THR A 103 18.56 0.14 4.22
C THR A 103 18.19 -1.19 3.58
N ILE A 104 16.94 -1.36 3.15
CA ILE A 104 16.50 -2.58 2.47
C ILE A 104 17.00 -2.57 1.02
N PRO A 105 17.69 -3.60 0.55
CA PRO A 105 18.03 -3.77 -0.85
C PRO A 105 16.77 -3.73 -1.73
N ARG A 106 16.91 -3.24 -2.95
CA ARG A 106 15.77 -3.09 -3.87
C ARG A 106 15.03 -4.41 -4.11
N HIS A 107 15.77 -5.49 -4.35
CA HIS A 107 15.20 -6.82 -4.60
C HIS A 107 14.39 -7.36 -3.42
N GLU A 108 14.84 -7.09 -2.18
CA GLU A 108 14.11 -7.46 -0.97
C GLU A 108 12.81 -6.66 -0.80
N ARG A 109 12.87 -5.37 -1.13
CA ARG A 109 11.67 -4.52 -1.11
C ARG A 109 10.65 -4.95 -2.16
N GLU A 110 11.09 -5.31 -3.36
CA GLU A 110 10.24 -5.83 -4.42
C GLU A 110 9.60 -7.16 -3.99
N ALA A 111 10.36 -8.06 -3.39
CA ALA A 111 9.85 -9.31 -2.86
C ALA A 111 8.82 -9.11 -1.74
N ASN A 112 9.07 -8.18 -0.80
CA ASN A 112 8.12 -7.83 0.26
C ASN A 112 6.81 -7.24 -0.29
N LEU A 113 6.87 -6.38 -1.30
CA LEU A 113 5.68 -5.80 -1.94
C LEU A 113 4.82 -6.88 -2.59
N ILE A 114 5.43 -7.79 -3.35
CA ILE A 114 4.74 -8.92 -3.98
C ILE A 114 4.15 -9.84 -2.93
N SER A 115 4.93 -10.16 -1.92
CA SER A 115 4.49 -11.01 -0.82
C SER A 115 3.23 -10.47 -0.14
N ALA A 116 3.24 -9.20 0.21
CA ALA A 116 2.08 -8.55 0.83
C ALA A 116 0.88 -8.46 -0.12
N GLU A 117 1.13 -8.25 -1.42
CA GLU A 117 0.06 -8.17 -2.42
C GLU A 117 -0.74 -9.46 -2.50
N TYR A 118 -0.08 -10.61 -2.47
CA TYR A 118 -0.75 -11.90 -2.66
C TYR A 118 -1.08 -12.64 -1.36
N SER A 119 -0.45 -12.30 -0.23
CA SER A 119 -0.77 -12.91 1.07
C SER A 119 -1.93 -12.23 1.81
N VAL A 120 -2.25 -10.97 1.48
CA VAL A 120 -3.33 -10.21 2.11
C VAL A 120 -4.39 -9.84 1.07
N ASP A 121 -5.65 -10.18 1.32
CA ASP A 121 -6.75 -9.89 0.40
C ASP A 121 -7.07 -8.39 0.33
N SER A 122 -7.01 -7.82 -0.88
CA SER A 122 -7.27 -6.40 -1.13
C SER A 122 -8.69 -5.98 -0.77
N ASN A 123 -9.70 -6.85 -1.01
CA ASN A 123 -11.08 -6.51 -0.74
C ASN A 123 -11.34 -6.44 0.77
N SER A 124 -10.72 -7.35 1.53
CA SER A 124 -10.78 -7.34 2.99
C SER A 124 -10.15 -6.06 3.56
N VAL A 125 -8.98 -5.66 3.04
CA VAL A 125 -8.34 -4.38 3.41
C VAL A 125 -9.27 -3.21 3.10
N LEU A 126 -9.83 -3.13 1.89
CA LEU A 126 -10.71 -2.03 1.48
C LEU A 126 -11.97 -1.95 2.35
N SER A 127 -12.54 -3.09 2.73
CA SER A 127 -13.74 -3.12 3.57
C SER A 127 -13.48 -2.59 4.98
N LEU A 128 -12.30 -2.85 5.54
CA LEU A 128 -11.93 -2.40 6.88
C LEU A 128 -11.50 -0.93 6.92
N ILE A 129 -10.90 -0.42 5.85
CA ILE A 129 -10.57 1.00 5.72
C ILE A 129 -11.85 1.85 5.56
N GLY A 130 -13.01 1.21 5.39
CA GLY A 130 -14.28 1.92 5.13
C GLY A 130 -14.26 2.66 3.79
N TYR A 131 -13.48 2.17 2.87
CA TYR A 131 -13.18 2.81 1.61
C TYR A 131 -14.37 2.71 0.65
N ASP A 132 -15.30 3.65 0.75
CA ASP A 132 -16.05 4.04 -0.43
C ASP A 132 -15.13 4.91 -1.30
N ASN A 133 -14.52 4.26 -2.29
CA ASN A 133 -13.64 4.88 -3.29
C ASN A 133 -14.24 6.16 -3.92
N ARG A 134 -15.57 6.31 -3.88
CA ARG A 134 -16.28 7.44 -4.44
C ARG A 134 -16.22 8.65 -3.51
N THR A 135 -16.58 8.47 -2.25
CA THR A 135 -16.60 9.55 -1.24
C THR A 135 -15.21 10.14 -1.03
N MET A 136 -14.17 9.29 -0.95
CA MET A 136 -12.80 9.75 -0.83
C MET A 136 -12.28 10.45 -2.09
N ARG A 137 -12.65 9.97 -3.28
CA ARG A 137 -12.31 10.65 -4.54
C ARG A 137 -12.95 12.02 -4.60
N ASP A 138 -14.23 12.11 -4.23
CA ASP A 138 -14.99 13.35 -4.21
C ASP A 138 -14.40 14.33 -3.19
N TYR A 139 -14.04 13.86 -1.98
CA TYR A 139 -13.37 14.65 -0.96
C TYR A 139 -12.02 15.22 -1.44
N ARG A 140 -11.16 14.39 -2.06
CA ARG A 140 -9.86 14.86 -2.58
C ARG A 140 -10.02 15.82 -3.75
N SER A 141 -11.00 15.58 -4.61
CA SER A 141 -11.31 16.50 -5.70
C SER A 141 -11.74 17.86 -5.18
N LEU A 142 -12.59 17.90 -4.14
CA LEU A 142 -13.00 19.11 -3.47
C LEU A 142 -11.83 19.84 -2.80
N LYS A 143 -10.98 19.12 -2.07
CA LYS A 143 -9.79 19.68 -1.42
C LYS A 143 -8.84 20.33 -2.42
N LYS A 144 -8.54 19.62 -3.52
CA LYS A 144 -7.69 20.16 -4.60
C LYS A 144 -8.29 21.40 -5.24
N HIS A 145 -9.60 21.42 -5.46
CA HIS A 145 -10.30 22.58 -6.02
C HIS A 145 -10.27 23.76 -5.04
N GLN A 146 -10.47 23.50 -3.74
CA GLN A 146 -10.36 24.51 -2.69
C GLN A 146 -8.96 25.12 -2.63
N GLU A 147 -7.92 24.33 -2.71
CA GLU A 147 -6.52 24.81 -2.76
C GLU A 147 -6.27 25.70 -3.98
N GLN A 148 -6.74 25.32 -5.16
CA GLN A 148 -6.61 26.11 -6.39
C GLN A 148 -7.35 27.46 -6.29
N LEU A 149 -8.58 27.46 -5.77
CA LEU A 149 -9.35 28.68 -5.58
C LEU A 149 -8.74 29.60 -4.51
N THR A 150 -8.21 29.03 -3.43
CA THR A 150 -7.49 29.78 -2.40
C THR A 150 -6.27 30.48 -2.98
N GLN A 151 -5.46 29.76 -3.75
CA GLN A 151 -4.29 30.34 -4.43
C GLN A 151 -4.70 31.48 -5.38
N ALA A 152 -5.77 31.29 -6.16
CA ALA A 152 -6.28 32.30 -7.07
C ALA A 152 -6.83 33.54 -6.33
N TYR A 153 -7.53 33.33 -5.23
CA TYR A 153 -8.03 34.40 -4.36
C TYR A 153 -6.89 35.19 -3.74
N ASP A 154 -5.88 34.53 -3.20
CA ASP A 154 -4.73 35.16 -2.55
C ASP A 154 -3.89 35.95 -3.56
N ALA A 155 -3.72 35.43 -4.78
CA ALA A 155 -3.05 36.16 -5.87
C ALA A 155 -3.79 37.45 -6.23
N LEU A 156 -5.12 37.41 -6.31
CA LEU A 156 -5.93 38.64 -6.52
C LEU A 156 -5.83 39.60 -5.34
N ARG A 157 -5.90 39.11 -4.11
CA ARG A 157 -5.75 39.89 -2.89
C ARG A 157 -4.40 40.60 -2.82
N PHE A 158 -3.32 39.88 -3.18
CA PHE A 158 -1.98 40.45 -3.21
C PHE A 158 -1.87 41.57 -4.24
N SER A 159 -2.45 41.39 -5.44
CA SER A 159 -2.44 42.41 -6.50
C SER A 159 -3.20 43.67 -6.11
N THR A 160 -4.17 43.60 -5.21
CA THR A 160 -4.98 44.76 -4.74
C THR A 160 -4.34 45.52 -3.60
N ASN A 161 -3.31 44.97 -2.94
CA ASN A 161 -2.59 45.69 -1.88
C ASN A 161 -1.74 46.86 -2.42
N MET A 162 -1.45 46.88 -3.70
CA MET A 162 -0.63 47.92 -4.33
C MET A 162 -1.45 49.03 -4.97
N ASN A 163 -2.70 48.75 -5.37
CA ASN A 163 -3.62 49.72 -5.99
C ASN A 163 -5.08 49.42 -5.59
N PRO A 164 -5.95 50.42 -5.45
CA PRO A 164 -7.35 50.17 -5.16
C PRO A 164 -7.98 49.29 -6.24
N PRO A 165 -8.67 48.22 -5.85
CA PRO A 165 -9.18 47.25 -6.82
C PRO A 165 -10.29 47.85 -7.69
N SER A 166 -10.21 47.57 -8.99
CA SER A 166 -11.31 47.88 -9.91
C SER A 166 -12.58 47.12 -9.53
N ASN A 167 -13.75 47.61 -9.99
CA ASN A 167 -15.02 46.93 -9.70
C ASN A 167 -15.05 45.48 -10.20
N SER A 168 -14.38 45.17 -11.32
CA SER A 168 -14.27 43.81 -11.84
C SER A 168 -13.47 42.90 -10.91
N VAL A 169 -12.40 43.40 -10.30
CA VAL A 169 -11.58 42.64 -9.33
C VAL A 169 -12.35 42.40 -8.04
N LYS A 170 -13.08 43.41 -7.55
CA LYS A 170 -13.97 43.25 -6.38
C LYS A 170 -15.04 42.19 -6.61
N TYR A 171 -15.63 42.16 -7.80
CA TYR A 171 -16.62 41.16 -8.17
C TYR A 171 -16.02 39.76 -8.20
N ARG A 172 -14.88 39.57 -8.85
CA ARG A 172 -14.18 38.24 -8.87
C ARG A 172 -13.78 37.76 -7.47
N MET A 173 -13.31 38.66 -6.61
CA MET A 173 -12.99 38.32 -5.22
C MET A 173 -14.23 37.86 -4.46
N ALA A 174 -15.39 38.48 -4.70
CA ALA A 174 -16.63 38.06 -4.08
C ALA A 174 -17.12 36.70 -4.60
N GLU A 175 -16.95 36.43 -5.90
CA GLU A 175 -17.23 35.10 -6.49
C GLU A 175 -16.35 34.02 -5.89
N TYR A 176 -15.03 34.23 -5.82
CA TYR A 176 -14.11 33.25 -5.24
C TYR A 176 -14.41 33.01 -3.76
N ARG A 177 -14.74 34.05 -2.99
CA ARG A 177 -15.11 33.88 -1.59
C ARG A 177 -16.37 33.03 -1.44
N ARG A 178 -17.39 33.26 -2.29
CA ARG A 178 -18.62 32.46 -2.29
C ARG A 178 -18.33 31.00 -2.64
N ALA A 179 -17.57 30.78 -3.72
CA ALA A 179 -17.18 29.43 -4.13
C ALA A 179 -16.37 28.68 -3.06
N LEU A 180 -15.47 29.38 -2.34
CA LEU A 180 -14.72 28.81 -1.22
C LEU A 180 -15.64 28.42 -0.05
N MET A 181 -16.66 29.23 0.27
CA MET A 181 -17.64 28.89 1.30
C MET A 181 -18.48 27.66 0.91
N GLU A 182 -18.95 27.59 -0.33
CA GLU A 182 -19.71 26.44 -0.83
C GLU A 182 -18.89 25.16 -0.85
N LEU A 183 -17.59 25.23 -1.18
CA LEU A 183 -16.69 24.09 -1.13
C LEU A 183 -16.39 23.65 0.31
N GLU A 184 -16.25 24.59 1.23
CA GLU A 184 -16.04 24.31 2.65
C GLU A 184 -17.25 23.59 3.26
N GLU A 185 -18.47 24.06 2.96
CA GLU A 185 -19.71 23.40 3.38
C GLU A 185 -19.79 21.97 2.86
N LYS A 186 -19.57 21.77 1.56
CA LYS A 186 -19.53 20.42 0.96
C LYS A 186 -18.45 19.52 1.55
N ARG A 187 -17.29 20.09 1.90
CA ARG A 187 -16.22 19.34 2.55
C ARG A 187 -16.63 18.88 3.95
N GLN A 188 -17.27 19.75 4.71
CA GLN A 188 -17.78 19.44 6.04
C GLN A 188 -18.88 18.37 6.01
N ASP A 189 -19.77 18.43 5.01
CA ASP A 189 -20.78 17.38 4.80
C ASP A 189 -20.14 16.04 4.53
N LEU A 190 -19.15 15.97 3.63
CA LEU A 190 -18.42 14.73 3.34
C LEU A 190 -17.62 14.23 4.55
N GLU A 191 -16.97 15.11 5.30
CA GLU A 191 -16.27 14.75 6.55
C GLU A 191 -17.23 14.21 7.60
N SER A 192 -18.45 14.79 7.70
CA SER A 192 -19.50 14.30 8.59
C SER A 192 -19.97 12.92 8.16
N ASP A 193 -20.21 12.70 6.88
CA ASP A 193 -20.58 11.39 6.32
C ASP A 193 -19.48 10.35 6.55
N MET A 194 -18.23 10.73 6.32
CA MET A 194 -17.06 9.87 6.59
C MET A 194 -16.95 9.53 8.08
N THR A 195 -17.25 10.47 8.97
CA THR A 195 -17.22 10.26 10.43
C THR A 195 -18.42 9.43 10.89
N ALA A 196 -19.58 9.59 10.29
CA ALA A 196 -20.78 8.83 10.60
C ALA A 196 -20.70 7.38 10.06
N MET A 197 -19.98 7.16 8.95
CA MET A 197 -19.71 5.81 8.40
C MET A 197 -18.71 5.02 9.23
N ASN A 198 -17.93 5.66 10.14
CA ASN A 198 -16.77 4.96 10.67
C ASN A 198 -16.19 5.36 11.98
N CYS A 199 -15.93 4.33 12.65
CA CYS A 199 -14.66 4.13 13.30
C CYS A 199 -13.55 3.98 12.24
N VAL A 200 -12.77 4.99 11.98
CA VAL A 200 -11.54 4.86 11.18
C VAL A 200 -10.60 3.97 12.00
N MET A 201 -10.39 2.75 11.52
CA MET A 201 -9.48 1.82 12.18
C MET A 201 -8.04 2.27 11.96
N SER A 202 -7.23 2.19 12.98
CA SER A 202 -5.79 2.36 12.88
C SER A 202 -5.16 1.22 12.05
N ILE A 203 -3.93 1.41 11.55
CA ILE A 203 -3.21 0.35 10.85
C ILE A 203 -3.09 -0.90 11.72
N SER A 204 -2.83 -0.73 13.01
CA SER A 204 -2.69 -1.83 13.96
C SER A 204 -4.01 -2.58 14.18
N GLU A 205 -5.15 -1.88 14.24
CA GLU A 205 -6.48 -2.51 14.35
C GLU A 205 -6.85 -3.28 13.09
N ILE A 206 -6.60 -2.69 11.89
CA ILE A 206 -6.81 -3.37 10.61
C ILE A 206 -5.92 -4.62 10.50
N ALA A 207 -4.65 -4.50 10.88
CA ALA A 207 -3.72 -5.61 10.86
C ALA A 207 -4.18 -6.75 11.78
N ASN A 208 -4.63 -6.43 13.00
CA ASN A 208 -5.18 -7.40 13.94
C ASN A 208 -6.43 -8.08 13.39
N GLU A 209 -7.36 -7.34 12.81
CA GLU A 209 -8.60 -7.90 12.24
C GLU A 209 -8.32 -8.83 11.07
N LEU A 210 -7.32 -8.50 10.24
CA LEU A 210 -6.86 -9.33 9.14
C LEU A 210 -5.95 -10.49 9.59
N GLY A 211 -5.62 -10.57 10.89
CA GLY A 211 -4.69 -11.56 11.43
C GLY A 211 -3.27 -11.42 10.87
N THR A 212 -2.86 -10.20 10.51
CA THR A 212 -1.53 -9.90 9.95
C THR A 212 -0.75 -8.96 10.88
N THR A 213 0.37 -8.43 10.42
CA THR A 213 1.17 -7.46 11.17
C THR A 213 1.11 -6.08 10.52
N ASP A 214 1.35 -5.02 11.30
CA ASP A 214 1.41 -3.64 10.81
C ASP A 214 2.36 -3.51 9.62
N THR A 215 3.49 -4.17 9.67
CA THR A 215 4.51 -4.11 8.61
C THR A 215 4.01 -4.76 7.32
N ILE A 216 3.43 -5.94 7.39
CA ILE A 216 2.85 -6.63 6.23
C ILE A 216 1.70 -5.81 5.65
N LEU A 217 0.83 -5.25 6.50
CA LEU A 217 -0.25 -4.38 6.05
C LEU A 217 0.28 -3.11 5.37
N LYS A 218 1.32 -2.48 5.90
CA LYS A 218 1.95 -1.31 5.24
C LYS A 218 2.52 -1.65 3.86
N TYR A 219 3.17 -2.79 3.70
CA TYR A 219 3.59 -3.28 2.38
C TYR A 219 2.39 -3.52 1.46
N LYS A 220 1.29 -4.09 1.99
CA LYS A 220 0.04 -4.28 1.22
C LYS A 220 -0.55 -2.95 0.75
N LEU A 221 -0.67 -1.97 1.62
CA LEU A 221 -1.17 -0.64 1.27
C LEU A 221 -0.31 0.04 0.20
N GLU A 222 1.01 -0.08 0.30
CA GLU A 222 1.94 0.43 -0.72
C GLU A 222 1.80 -0.33 -2.05
N ALA A 223 1.65 -1.65 -2.02
CA ALA A 223 1.40 -2.46 -3.21
C ALA A 223 0.09 -2.05 -3.90
N MET A 224 -0.99 -1.90 -3.13
CA MET A 224 -2.28 -1.41 -3.63
C MET A 224 -2.15 0.00 -4.25
N ARG A 225 -1.42 0.91 -3.60
CA ARG A 225 -1.15 2.25 -4.15
C ARG A 225 -0.40 2.19 -5.48
N ILE A 226 0.59 1.31 -5.61
CA ILE A 226 1.32 1.10 -6.87
C ILE A 226 0.39 0.57 -7.97
N ARG A 227 -0.57 -0.29 -7.63
CA ARG A 227 -1.61 -0.80 -8.54
C ARG A 227 -2.71 0.21 -8.88
N GLY A 228 -2.60 1.44 -8.38
CA GLY A 228 -3.53 2.53 -8.71
C GLY A 228 -4.71 2.67 -7.77
N TYR A 229 -4.74 1.95 -6.64
CA TYR A 229 -5.70 2.24 -5.58
C TYR A 229 -5.35 3.60 -4.95
N ASP A 230 -6.37 4.42 -4.76
CA ASP A 230 -6.19 5.77 -4.18
C ASP A 230 -6.20 5.70 -2.66
N ILE A 231 -5.11 5.22 -2.06
CA ILE A 231 -4.95 5.05 -0.61
C ILE A 231 -3.96 6.08 -0.07
N ASP A 232 -4.36 6.87 0.91
CA ASP A 232 -3.48 7.77 1.65
C ASP A 232 -2.93 7.09 2.91
N ILE A 233 -1.76 6.47 2.77
CA ILE A 233 -1.10 5.77 3.88
C ILE A 233 -0.72 6.74 4.99
N GLN A 234 -0.34 7.98 4.66
CA GLN A 234 0.06 8.98 5.66
C GLN A 234 -1.13 9.41 6.53
N GLU A 235 -2.32 9.44 5.96
CA GLU A 235 -3.54 9.70 6.70
C GLU A 235 -3.84 8.57 7.69
N LEU A 236 -3.76 7.32 7.24
CA LEU A 236 -3.91 6.15 8.11
C LEU A 236 -2.87 6.12 9.24
N GLU A 237 -1.62 6.50 8.98
CA GLU A 237 -0.56 6.58 9.99
C GLU A 237 -0.80 7.72 11.02
N ARG A 238 -1.43 8.83 10.63
CA ARG A 238 -1.81 9.90 11.58
C ARG A 238 -2.86 9.42 12.58
N TYR A 239 -3.80 8.57 12.17
CA TYR A 239 -4.76 7.97 13.09
C TYR A 239 -4.07 7.07 14.11
N ASP A 240 -3.09 6.25 13.71
CA ASP A 240 -2.27 5.46 14.64
C ASP A 240 -1.63 6.32 15.73
N GLN A 241 -1.16 7.52 15.38
CA GLN A 241 -0.49 8.41 16.32
C GLN A 241 -1.49 9.05 17.30
N VAL A 242 -2.64 9.51 16.80
CA VAL A 242 -3.70 10.10 17.64
C VAL A 242 -4.24 9.08 18.66
N PHE A 243 -4.41 7.82 18.27
CA PHE A 243 -4.87 6.76 19.17
C PHE A 243 -3.82 6.37 20.22
N ARG A 244 -2.55 6.38 19.89
CA ARG A 244 -1.45 6.12 20.87
C ARG A 244 -1.31 7.23 21.89
N ASP A 245 -1.53 8.48 21.49
CA ASP A 245 -1.44 9.64 22.39
C ASP A 245 -2.67 9.78 23.29
N ALA A 246 -3.77 9.05 23.00
CA ALA A 246 -5.02 9.04 23.76
C ALA A 246 -5.13 7.89 24.77
N GLN A 247 -4.19 6.95 24.81
CA GLN A 247 -4.08 5.87 25.78
C GLN A 247 -3.05 6.20 26.86
#